data_0f2ada1e3bb7a16bdc3b5f579f4dc314
#
_entry.id   0f2ada1e3bb7a16bdc3b5f579f4dc314
#
_cell.length_a   1.000
_cell.length_b   1.000
_cell.length_c   1.000
_cell.angle_alpha   90.00
_cell.angle_beta   90.00
_cell.angle_gamma   90.00
#
_symmetry.space_group_name_H-M   'P 1'
#
loop_
_entity.id
_entity.type
_entity.pdbx_description
1 polymer ?
#
loop_
_entity_poly.entity_id
_entity_poly.type
_entity_poly.pdbx_seq_one_letter_code
_entity_poly.pdbx_strand_id
1 'polypeptide(L)'
;VLAKTARGLLCIKQALPRLKVAQEWYAPVERNQAEVAWLRVATQIAPDCVPRVLGVDEQTKSFAMAYLDPAAYPVWKEQLRDGVIEPQTACMVAERLAAIHRATSGRPDLAEHFANDDTFYALRLESYFVATARAHPDVAAALHGLVKTTSANKHALVHGDVSPKNILAGPRGPVFLDAECAWYGDPAFDLAFCLNHLLLKCVWRP
;
A
#
# COMPACT_ATOMS: atom_id res chain seq x y z
N VAL A 1 16.02 -3.40 -5.57
CA VAL A 1 17.47 -3.19 -5.86
C VAL A 1 17.65 -1.87 -6.57
N LEU A 2 18.68 -1.09 -6.16
CA LEU A 2 19.08 0.13 -6.87
C LEU A 2 20.00 -0.26 -8.04
N ALA A 3 19.69 0.20 -9.23
CA ALA A 3 20.48 -0.03 -10.44
C ALA A 3 20.93 1.30 -11.04
N LYS A 4 22.21 1.35 -11.49
CA LYS A 4 22.78 2.48 -12.20
C LYS A 4 22.80 2.19 -13.69
N THR A 5 22.26 3.08 -14.49
CA THR A 5 22.23 3.00 -15.95
C THR A 5 22.87 4.21 -16.59
N ALA A 6 23.06 4.19 -17.89
CA ALA A 6 23.54 5.36 -18.64
C ALA A 6 22.58 6.57 -18.53
N ARG A 7 21.31 6.35 -18.17
CA ARG A 7 20.27 7.38 -18.01
C ARG A 7 20.03 7.81 -16.55
N GLY A 8 20.83 7.30 -15.60
CA GLY A 8 20.71 7.59 -14.18
C GLY A 8 20.34 6.38 -13.32
N LEU A 9 19.92 6.66 -12.09
CA LEU A 9 19.51 5.64 -11.12
C LEU A 9 18.06 5.23 -11.34
N LEU A 10 17.77 3.94 -11.10
CA LEU A 10 16.41 3.40 -11.06
C LEU A 10 16.30 2.34 -9.97
N CYS A 11 15.06 2.12 -9.50
CA CYS A 11 14.73 1.03 -8.59
C CYS A 11 14.17 -0.16 -9.37
N ILE A 12 14.71 -1.36 -9.11
CA ILE A 12 14.13 -2.62 -9.59
C ILE A 12 13.48 -3.33 -8.39
N LYS A 13 12.20 -3.65 -8.50
CA LYS A 13 11.45 -4.46 -7.55
C LYS A 13 11.08 -5.79 -8.17
N GLN A 14 11.23 -6.86 -7.41
CA GLN A 14 10.87 -8.23 -7.81
C GLN A 14 10.08 -8.87 -6.67
N ALA A 15 8.94 -9.46 -6.98
CA ALA A 15 8.20 -10.27 -6.04
C ALA A 15 8.91 -11.62 -5.85
N LEU A 16 9.12 -12.00 -4.60
CA LEU A 16 9.67 -13.30 -4.25
C LEU A 16 8.56 -14.20 -3.70
N PRO A 17 8.55 -15.51 -4.01
CA PRO A 17 7.52 -16.43 -3.48
C PRO A 17 7.48 -16.43 -1.95
N ARG A 18 8.63 -16.41 -1.30
CA ARG A 18 8.76 -16.31 0.16
C ARG A 18 8.95 -14.85 0.59
N LEU A 19 8.11 -14.38 1.50
CA LEU A 19 8.24 -13.05 2.09
C LEU A 19 9.48 -12.97 2.99
N LYS A 20 10.11 -11.80 3.04
CA LYS A 20 11.28 -11.53 3.91
C LYS A 20 10.83 -11.18 5.33
N VAL A 21 10.18 -12.14 6.00
CA VAL A 21 9.73 -12.04 7.39
C VAL A 21 10.27 -13.22 8.19
N ALA A 22 10.29 -13.11 9.53
CA ALA A 22 10.83 -14.15 10.42
C ALA A 22 10.07 -15.49 10.31
N GLN A 23 8.76 -15.43 10.13
CA GLN A 23 7.90 -16.59 9.91
C GLN A 23 7.96 -17.04 8.44
N GLU A 24 7.81 -18.35 8.21
CA GLU A 24 7.68 -18.88 6.86
C GLU A 24 6.34 -18.48 6.28
N TRP A 25 6.38 -17.51 5.35
CA TRP A 25 5.19 -16.99 4.71
C TRP A 25 5.38 -16.89 3.21
N TYR A 26 4.49 -17.54 2.47
CA TYR A 26 4.47 -17.54 1.02
C TYR A 26 3.30 -16.70 0.51
N ALA A 27 3.55 -15.96 -0.57
CA ALA A 27 2.52 -15.19 -1.26
C ALA A 27 2.71 -15.30 -2.78
N PRO A 28 1.63 -15.26 -3.57
CA PRO A 28 1.70 -15.32 -5.02
C PRO A 28 2.61 -14.22 -5.58
N VAL A 29 3.47 -14.55 -6.53
CA VAL A 29 4.39 -13.57 -7.16
C VAL A 29 3.64 -12.61 -8.08
N GLU A 30 2.43 -12.94 -8.47
CA GLU A 30 1.50 -12.14 -9.27
C GLU A 30 1.10 -10.83 -8.58
N ARG A 31 1.27 -10.70 -7.25
CA ARG A 31 1.08 -9.44 -6.51
C ARG A 31 1.92 -8.29 -7.06
N ASN A 32 3.04 -8.61 -7.74
CA ASN A 32 3.85 -7.62 -8.44
C ASN A 32 3.08 -6.94 -9.58
N GLN A 33 2.22 -7.68 -10.27
CA GLN A 33 1.38 -7.15 -11.34
C GLN A 33 0.29 -6.21 -10.76
N ALA A 34 -0.28 -6.57 -9.61
CA ALA A 34 -1.24 -5.72 -8.90
C ALA A 34 -0.61 -4.38 -8.50
N GLU A 35 0.63 -4.39 -8.01
CA GLU A 35 1.36 -3.16 -7.70
C GLU A 35 1.60 -2.29 -8.94
N VAL A 36 2.12 -2.87 -10.03
CA VAL A 36 2.34 -2.14 -11.30
C VAL A 36 1.05 -1.54 -11.84
N ALA A 37 -0.04 -2.30 -11.80
CA ALA A 37 -1.35 -1.84 -12.26
C ALA A 37 -1.86 -0.68 -11.40
N TRP A 38 -1.74 -0.79 -10.08
CA TRP A 38 -2.13 0.27 -9.16
C TRP A 38 -1.31 1.55 -9.40
N LEU A 39 0.02 1.45 -9.52
CA LEU A 39 0.89 2.59 -9.81
C LEU A 39 0.50 3.29 -11.13
N ARG A 40 0.12 2.53 -12.15
CA ARG A 40 -0.33 3.08 -13.43
C ARG A 40 -1.66 3.83 -13.31
N VAL A 41 -2.63 3.26 -12.60
CA VAL A 41 -3.92 3.92 -12.34
C VAL A 41 -3.71 5.20 -11.51
N ALA A 42 -2.94 5.12 -10.42
CA ALA A 42 -2.64 6.26 -9.56
C ALA A 42 -1.91 7.38 -10.32
N THR A 43 -0.97 7.05 -11.22
CA THR A 43 -0.28 8.02 -12.08
C THR A 43 -1.25 8.83 -12.97
N GLN A 44 -2.32 8.20 -13.47
CA GLN A 44 -3.31 8.89 -14.31
C GLN A 44 -4.17 9.87 -13.50
N ILE A 45 -4.41 9.59 -12.22
CA ILE A 45 -5.26 10.39 -11.34
C ILE A 45 -4.46 11.50 -10.66
N ALA A 46 -3.27 11.16 -10.15
CA ALA A 46 -2.38 12.06 -9.43
C ALA A 46 -0.91 11.74 -9.76
N PRO A 47 -0.35 12.27 -10.85
CA PRO A 47 0.96 11.88 -11.40
C PRO A 47 2.12 11.93 -10.40
N ASP A 48 2.05 12.84 -9.42
CA ASP A 48 3.10 13.05 -8.42
C ASP A 48 2.94 12.17 -7.16
N CYS A 49 1.89 11.32 -7.11
CA CYS A 49 1.64 10.51 -5.91
C CYS A 49 2.29 9.12 -5.93
N VAL A 50 3.01 8.77 -7.00
CA VAL A 50 3.69 7.48 -7.16
C VAL A 50 4.97 7.63 -7.98
N PRO A 51 5.96 6.73 -7.82
CA PRO A 51 7.10 6.68 -8.72
C PRO A 51 6.65 6.22 -10.12
N ARG A 52 7.19 6.85 -11.15
CA ARG A 52 6.90 6.46 -12.53
C ARG A 52 7.42 5.05 -12.83
N VAL A 53 6.57 4.15 -13.31
CA VAL A 53 6.96 2.84 -13.83
C VAL A 53 7.71 3.04 -15.15
N LEU A 54 8.91 2.48 -15.25
CA LEU A 54 9.83 2.63 -16.39
C LEU A 54 9.82 1.41 -17.31
N GLY A 55 9.54 0.23 -16.77
CA GLY A 55 9.47 -1.02 -17.53
C GLY A 55 9.01 -2.17 -16.65
N VAL A 56 8.50 -3.22 -17.27
CA VAL A 56 8.04 -4.45 -16.62
C VAL A 56 8.64 -5.63 -17.34
N ASP A 57 9.12 -6.61 -16.59
CA ASP A 57 9.58 -7.91 -17.10
C ASP A 57 8.68 -9.01 -16.53
N GLU A 58 7.84 -9.55 -17.39
CA GLU A 58 6.88 -10.62 -17.05
C GLU A 58 7.57 -11.96 -16.76
N GLN A 59 8.74 -12.19 -17.34
CA GLN A 59 9.47 -13.46 -17.15
C GLN A 59 10.07 -13.54 -15.75
N THR A 60 10.71 -12.47 -15.32
CA THR A 60 11.34 -12.40 -14.00
C THR A 60 10.39 -11.90 -12.91
N LYS A 61 9.14 -11.57 -13.26
CA LYS A 61 8.16 -10.95 -12.33
C LYS A 61 8.76 -9.74 -11.61
N SER A 62 9.44 -8.89 -12.39
CA SER A 62 10.07 -7.68 -11.88
C SER A 62 9.62 -6.44 -12.65
N PHE A 63 9.78 -5.28 -12.04
CA PHE A 63 9.58 -4.01 -12.72
C PHE A 63 10.60 -2.96 -12.27
N ALA A 64 10.85 -2.02 -13.15
CA ALA A 64 11.69 -0.87 -12.90
C ALA A 64 10.84 0.38 -12.70
N MET A 65 11.20 1.20 -11.73
CA MET A 65 10.56 2.48 -11.44
C MET A 65 11.61 3.57 -11.23
N ALA A 66 11.18 4.82 -11.37
CA ALA A 66 12.03 5.98 -11.12
C ALA A 66 12.59 5.93 -9.69
N TYR A 67 13.89 6.18 -9.57
CA TYR A 67 14.52 6.37 -8.27
C TYR A 67 14.13 7.74 -7.70
N LEU A 68 13.74 7.74 -6.45
CA LEU A 68 13.46 8.94 -5.67
C LEU A 68 14.54 9.07 -4.61
N ASP A 69 15.31 10.17 -4.66
CA ASP A 69 16.43 10.40 -3.76
C ASP A 69 15.92 10.56 -2.31
N PRO A 70 16.37 9.74 -1.34
CA PRO A 70 15.96 9.84 0.05
C PRO A 70 16.18 11.21 0.69
N ALA A 71 17.14 12.00 0.20
CA ALA A 71 17.35 13.36 0.66
C ALA A 71 16.18 14.29 0.32
N ALA A 72 15.52 14.06 -0.82
CA ALA A 72 14.35 14.84 -1.25
C ALA A 72 13.02 14.12 -0.94
N TYR A 73 13.05 12.81 -0.73
CA TYR A 73 11.91 11.94 -0.49
C TYR A 73 12.13 11.05 0.75
N PRO A 74 12.24 11.64 1.95
CA PRO A 74 12.41 10.86 3.17
C PRO A 74 11.19 9.96 3.44
N VAL A 75 11.43 8.81 4.05
CA VAL A 75 10.36 7.89 4.48
C VAL A 75 9.59 8.53 5.64
N TRP A 76 8.27 8.66 5.50
CA TRP A 76 7.43 9.31 6.51
C TRP A 76 7.54 8.61 7.89
N LYS A 77 7.65 7.28 7.92
CA LYS A 77 7.88 6.54 9.17
C LYS A 77 9.15 6.98 9.89
N GLU A 78 10.22 7.28 9.15
CA GLU A 78 11.49 7.73 9.74
C GLU A 78 11.36 9.15 10.30
N GLN A 79 10.72 10.04 9.58
CA GLN A 79 10.39 11.38 10.07
C GLN A 79 9.61 11.33 11.39
N LEU A 80 8.53 10.52 11.44
CA LEU A 80 7.73 10.34 12.65
C LEU A 80 8.55 9.71 13.80
N ARG A 81 9.45 8.76 13.49
CA ARG A 81 10.37 8.20 14.47
C ARG A 81 11.29 9.28 15.05
N ASP A 82 11.78 10.17 14.22
CA ASP A 82 12.75 11.20 14.60
C ASP A 82 12.10 12.46 15.16
N GLY A 83 10.75 12.44 15.33
CA GLY A 83 9.98 13.53 15.93
C GLY A 83 9.62 14.66 14.95
N VAL A 84 9.85 14.45 13.64
CA VAL A 84 9.40 15.40 12.61
C VAL A 84 7.92 15.13 12.33
N ILE A 85 7.06 16.01 12.88
CA ILE A 85 5.60 15.89 12.78
C ILE A 85 5.07 17.07 11.96
N GLU A 86 4.71 16.77 10.71
CA GLU A 86 4.12 17.72 9.78
C GLU A 86 2.66 17.32 9.50
N PRO A 87 1.66 17.93 10.16
CA PRO A 87 0.25 17.59 9.98
C PRO A 87 -0.20 17.68 8.51
N GLN A 88 0.39 18.61 7.75
CA GLN A 88 0.10 18.77 6.32
C GLN A 88 0.39 17.50 5.51
N THR A 89 1.40 16.71 5.89
CA THR A 89 1.66 15.42 5.24
C THR A 89 0.46 14.48 5.37
N ALA A 90 -0.14 14.37 6.55
CA ALA A 90 -1.32 13.54 6.76
C ALA A 90 -2.54 14.04 5.96
N CYS A 91 -2.75 15.35 5.90
CA CYS A 91 -3.81 15.96 5.07
C CYS A 91 -3.62 15.60 3.60
N MET A 92 -2.42 15.76 3.05
CA MET A 92 -2.12 15.45 1.65
C MET A 92 -2.21 13.95 1.35
N VAL A 93 -1.87 13.07 2.31
CA VAL A 93 -2.09 11.62 2.18
C VAL A 93 -3.58 11.34 2.02
N ALA A 94 -4.42 11.91 2.90
CA ALA A 94 -5.86 11.74 2.84
C ALA A 94 -6.48 12.29 1.53
N GLU A 95 -6.04 13.46 1.10
CA GLU A 95 -6.48 14.09 -0.16
C GLU A 95 -6.18 13.21 -1.39
N ARG A 96 -4.96 12.66 -1.47
CA ARG A 96 -4.55 11.79 -2.58
C ARG A 96 -5.30 10.45 -2.56
N LEU A 97 -5.45 9.84 -1.40
CA LEU A 97 -6.28 8.65 -1.26
C LEU A 97 -7.74 8.92 -1.68
N ALA A 98 -8.33 10.00 -1.19
CA ALA A 98 -9.69 10.38 -1.54
C ALA A 98 -9.85 10.65 -3.05
N ALA A 99 -8.84 11.22 -3.70
CA ALA A 99 -8.84 11.42 -5.15
C ALA A 99 -8.82 10.09 -5.90
N ILE A 100 -7.97 9.14 -5.49
CA ILE A 100 -7.88 7.81 -6.09
C ILE A 100 -9.19 7.04 -5.86
N HIS A 101 -9.68 6.96 -4.63
CA HIS A 101 -10.91 6.26 -4.31
C HIS A 101 -12.11 6.82 -5.08
N ARG A 102 -12.23 8.16 -5.18
CA ARG A 102 -13.32 8.81 -5.91
C ARG A 102 -13.26 8.54 -7.41
N ALA A 103 -12.09 8.64 -8.01
CA ALA A 103 -11.89 8.44 -9.45
C ALA A 103 -12.06 6.97 -9.87
N THR A 104 -11.93 6.04 -8.93
CA THR A 104 -12.05 4.59 -9.18
C THR A 104 -13.36 3.99 -8.67
N SER A 105 -14.18 4.79 -8.00
CA SER A 105 -15.47 4.32 -7.45
C SER A 105 -16.44 3.94 -8.57
N GLY A 106 -17.08 2.77 -8.41
CA GLY A 106 -18.09 2.27 -9.34
C GLY A 106 -17.54 1.90 -10.72
N ARG A 107 -16.24 1.61 -10.85
CA ARG A 107 -15.56 1.24 -12.10
C ARG A 107 -15.52 -0.29 -12.26
N PRO A 108 -16.38 -0.90 -13.10
CA PRO A 108 -16.44 -2.36 -13.26
C PRO A 108 -15.17 -2.92 -13.92
N ASP A 109 -14.52 -2.19 -14.81
CA ASP A 109 -13.25 -2.54 -15.41
C ASP A 109 -12.12 -2.69 -14.39
N LEU A 110 -12.07 -1.79 -13.41
CA LEU A 110 -11.11 -1.89 -12.30
C LEU A 110 -11.51 -3.00 -11.32
N ALA A 111 -12.80 -3.22 -11.10
CA ALA A 111 -13.27 -4.30 -10.23
C ALA A 111 -12.87 -5.69 -10.79
N GLU A 112 -12.95 -5.88 -12.10
CA GLU A 112 -12.49 -7.09 -12.78
C GLU A 112 -10.96 -7.21 -12.71
N HIS A 113 -10.25 -6.13 -13.04
CA HIS A 113 -8.78 -6.15 -13.09
C HIS A 113 -8.12 -6.36 -11.71
N PHE A 114 -8.73 -5.85 -10.64
CA PHE A 114 -8.24 -5.96 -9.26
C PHE A 114 -9.08 -6.92 -8.41
N ALA A 115 -9.58 -7.99 -8.98
CA ALA A 115 -10.28 -9.06 -8.28
C ALA A 115 -9.30 -9.94 -7.46
N ASN A 116 -8.49 -9.30 -6.60
CA ASN A 116 -7.40 -9.93 -5.83
C ASN A 116 -7.85 -10.33 -4.42
N ASP A 117 -9.07 -10.85 -4.27
CA ASP A 117 -9.70 -11.15 -2.99
C ASP A 117 -8.88 -12.09 -2.11
N ASP A 118 -8.38 -13.18 -2.68
CA ASP A 118 -7.60 -14.18 -1.95
C ASP A 118 -6.28 -13.61 -1.43
N THR A 119 -5.59 -12.81 -2.25
CA THR A 119 -4.33 -12.16 -1.85
C THR A 119 -4.57 -11.14 -0.75
N PHE A 120 -5.60 -10.28 -0.91
CA PHE A 120 -5.96 -9.29 0.11
C PHE A 120 -6.39 -9.96 1.41
N TYR A 121 -7.22 -11.00 1.34
CA TYR A 121 -7.63 -11.76 2.51
C TYR A 121 -6.42 -12.34 3.24
N ALA A 122 -5.56 -13.08 2.57
CA ALA A 122 -4.40 -13.72 3.17
C ALA A 122 -3.41 -12.72 3.79
N LEU A 123 -3.14 -11.61 3.10
CA LEU A 123 -2.11 -10.65 3.52
C LEU A 123 -2.64 -9.55 4.45
N ARG A 124 -3.96 -9.34 4.54
CA ARG A 124 -4.55 -8.24 5.32
C ARG A 124 -5.61 -8.70 6.31
N LEU A 125 -6.59 -9.45 5.90
CA LEU A 125 -7.67 -9.84 6.78
C LEU A 125 -7.29 -11.00 7.69
N GLU A 126 -6.73 -12.06 7.15
CA GLU A 126 -6.27 -13.23 7.93
C GLU A 126 -5.16 -12.82 8.91
N SER A 127 -4.12 -12.16 8.41
CA SER A 127 -2.91 -11.87 9.18
C SER A 127 -3.12 -10.84 10.29
N TYR A 128 -4.06 -9.90 10.12
CA TYR A 128 -4.31 -8.85 11.12
C TYR A 128 -5.55 -9.16 11.94
N PHE A 129 -6.72 -9.40 11.32
CA PHE A 129 -7.98 -9.54 12.04
C PHE A 129 -8.23 -10.94 12.55
N VAL A 130 -8.10 -11.95 11.70
CA VAL A 130 -8.39 -13.34 12.10
C VAL A 130 -7.32 -13.86 13.07
N ALA A 131 -6.05 -13.57 12.84
CA ALA A 131 -4.97 -13.93 13.77
C ALA A 131 -5.16 -13.26 15.13
N THR A 132 -5.57 -11.97 15.16
CA THR A 132 -5.86 -11.27 16.40
C THR A 132 -7.11 -11.85 17.09
N ALA A 133 -8.16 -12.19 16.34
CA ALA A 133 -9.36 -12.83 16.89
C ALA A 133 -9.05 -14.16 17.58
N ARG A 134 -8.10 -14.95 17.05
CA ARG A 134 -7.64 -16.19 17.67
C ARG A 134 -6.88 -15.94 18.98
N ALA A 135 -6.10 -14.86 19.03
CA ALA A 135 -5.32 -14.49 20.22
C ALA A 135 -6.16 -13.79 21.31
N HIS A 136 -7.26 -13.13 20.91
CA HIS A 136 -8.12 -12.32 21.76
C HIS A 136 -9.61 -12.67 21.59
N PRO A 137 -10.07 -13.76 22.25
CA PRO A 137 -11.46 -14.24 22.11
C PRO A 137 -12.53 -13.23 22.53
N ASP A 138 -12.22 -12.33 23.43
CA ASP A 138 -13.09 -11.25 23.92
C ASP A 138 -13.52 -10.26 22.85
N VAL A 139 -12.71 -10.05 21.83
CA VAL A 139 -12.99 -9.16 20.68
C VAL A 139 -13.21 -9.92 19.37
N ALA A 140 -13.15 -11.26 19.38
CA ALA A 140 -13.19 -12.09 18.18
C ALA A 140 -14.45 -11.86 17.34
N ALA A 141 -15.62 -11.74 17.96
CA ALA A 141 -16.88 -11.52 17.25
C ALA A 141 -16.89 -10.21 16.46
N ALA A 142 -16.35 -9.13 17.06
CA ALA A 142 -16.22 -7.83 16.40
C ALA A 142 -15.24 -7.89 15.21
N LEU A 143 -14.08 -8.55 15.41
CA LEU A 143 -13.07 -8.70 14.35
C LEU A 143 -13.58 -9.54 13.17
N HIS A 144 -14.28 -10.64 13.42
CA HIS A 144 -14.93 -11.42 12.36
C HIS A 144 -16.03 -10.62 11.64
N GLY A 145 -16.78 -9.78 12.38
CA GLY A 145 -17.73 -8.85 11.80
C GLY A 145 -17.07 -7.87 10.83
N LEU A 146 -15.94 -7.29 11.22
CA LEU A 146 -15.15 -6.40 10.35
C LEU A 146 -14.62 -7.12 9.12
N VAL A 147 -14.08 -8.34 9.26
CA VAL A 147 -13.63 -9.15 8.12
C VAL A 147 -14.76 -9.34 7.11
N LYS A 148 -15.96 -9.73 7.59
CA LYS A 148 -17.14 -9.93 6.74
C LYS A 148 -17.55 -8.64 6.03
N THR A 149 -17.62 -7.52 6.75
CA THR A 149 -17.99 -6.22 6.18
C THR A 149 -17.00 -5.75 5.14
N THR A 150 -15.70 -5.77 5.48
CA THR A 150 -14.63 -5.34 4.56
C THR A 150 -14.61 -6.21 3.30
N SER A 151 -14.72 -7.55 3.42
CA SER A 151 -14.73 -8.45 2.26
C SER A 151 -15.94 -8.23 1.34
N ALA A 152 -17.09 -7.84 1.89
CA ALA A 152 -18.31 -7.64 1.13
C ALA A 152 -18.37 -6.29 0.41
N ASN A 153 -17.63 -5.28 0.88
CA ASN A 153 -17.65 -3.94 0.30
C ASN A 153 -16.70 -3.83 -0.90
N LYS A 154 -17.27 -3.60 -2.09
CA LYS A 154 -16.54 -3.47 -3.37
C LYS A 154 -16.85 -2.12 -3.99
N HIS A 155 -16.17 -1.07 -3.55
CA HIS A 155 -16.53 0.30 -3.91
C HIS A 155 -15.47 1.05 -4.73
N ALA A 156 -14.18 0.83 -4.47
CA ALA A 156 -13.11 1.57 -5.12
C ALA A 156 -11.81 0.77 -5.15
N LEU A 157 -10.81 1.27 -5.86
CA LEU A 157 -9.48 0.71 -5.87
C LEU A 157 -8.73 1.07 -4.57
N VAL A 158 -8.40 0.06 -3.79
CA VAL A 158 -7.69 0.14 -2.50
C VAL A 158 -6.21 -0.16 -2.71
N HIS A 159 -5.34 0.55 -2.01
CA HIS A 159 -3.89 0.29 -1.99
C HIS A 159 -3.56 -0.96 -1.14
N GLY A 160 -4.23 -1.11 0.00
CA GLY A 160 -4.13 -2.27 0.89
C GLY A 160 -2.91 -2.26 1.84
N ASP A 161 -1.99 -1.28 1.75
CA ASP A 161 -0.87 -1.10 2.70
C ASP A 161 -0.48 0.37 2.89
N VAL A 162 -1.46 1.23 3.09
CA VAL A 162 -1.22 2.66 3.35
C VAL A 162 -0.69 2.84 4.75
N SER A 163 0.62 2.77 4.88
CA SER A 163 1.31 2.97 6.16
C SER A 163 2.48 3.93 6.01
N PRO A 164 2.93 4.60 7.08
CA PRO A 164 4.05 5.54 6.99
C PRO A 164 5.36 4.95 6.46
N LYS A 165 5.56 3.62 6.52
CA LYS A 165 6.73 2.95 5.93
C LYS A 165 6.70 2.94 4.39
N ASN A 166 5.51 3.00 3.81
CA ASN A 166 5.25 2.94 2.38
C ASN A 166 4.90 4.31 1.78
N ILE A 167 5.14 5.37 2.53
CA ILE A 167 4.90 6.73 2.10
C ILE A 167 6.19 7.53 2.21
N LEU A 168 6.59 8.17 1.12
CA LEU A 168 7.69 9.12 1.09
C LEU A 168 7.11 10.54 1.19
N ALA A 169 7.70 11.38 2.03
CA ALA A 169 7.34 12.80 2.15
C ALA A 169 8.11 13.60 1.10
N GLY A 170 7.59 13.67 -0.11
CA GLY A 170 8.23 14.37 -1.22
C GLY A 170 7.92 15.86 -1.27
N PRO A 171 8.70 16.64 -2.04
CA PRO A 171 8.57 18.10 -2.14
C PRO A 171 7.23 18.57 -2.76
N ARG A 172 6.57 17.69 -3.53
CA ARG A 172 5.23 17.93 -4.10
C ARG A 172 4.12 17.14 -3.38
N GLY A 173 4.40 16.66 -2.18
CA GLY A 173 3.50 15.88 -1.35
C GLY A 173 3.87 14.38 -1.30
N PRO A 174 3.04 13.57 -0.62
CA PRO A 174 3.36 12.18 -0.35
C PRO A 174 3.39 11.32 -1.62
N VAL A 175 4.32 10.37 -1.65
CA VAL A 175 4.46 9.38 -2.71
C VAL A 175 4.22 8.00 -2.13
N PHE A 176 3.22 7.28 -2.67
CA PHE A 176 2.87 5.92 -2.25
C PHE A 176 3.75 4.87 -2.92
N LEU A 177 4.13 3.88 -2.15
CA LEU A 177 4.93 2.73 -2.56
C LEU A 177 4.29 1.44 -2.08
N ASP A 178 4.64 0.33 -2.69
CA ASP A 178 4.34 -1.01 -2.18
C ASP A 178 2.86 -1.39 -2.16
N ALA A 179 2.16 -1.13 -3.29
CA ALA A 179 0.74 -1.46 -3.49
C ALA A 179 0.53 -2.94 -3.90
N GLU A 180 1.35 -3.86 -3.40
CA GLU A 180 1.27 -5.29 -3.77
C GLU A 180 -0.01 -5.99 -3.31
N CYS A 181 -0.74 -5.37 -2.37
CA CYS A 181 -2.04 -5.83 -1.88
C CYS A 181 -3.22 -5.07 -2.51
N ALA A 182 -2.98 -4.39 -3.63
CA ALA A 182 -4.02 -3.62 -4.30
C ALA A 182 -5.22 -4.50 -4.66
N TRP A 183 -6.41 -3.98 -4.40
CA TRP A 183 -7.65 -4.72 -4.47
C TRP A 183 -8.82 -3.77 -4.75
N TYR A 184 -9.82 -4.22 -5.48
CA TYR A 184 -11.06 -3.46 -5.61
C TYR A 184 -11.99 -3.80 -4.45
N GLY A 185 -12.07 -2.91 -3.46
CA GLY A 185 -12.70 -3.22 -2.19
C GLY A 185 -13.24 -2.03 -1.43
N ASP A 186 -13.17 -2.12 -0.11
CA ASP A 186 -13.64 -1.08 0.83
C ASP A 186 -12.56 0.01 1.01
N PRO A 187 -12.78 1.23 0.52
CA PRO A 187 -11.82 2.33 0.68
C PRO A 187 -11.59 2.74 2.13
N ALA A 188 -12.51 2.41 3.05
CA ALA A 188 -12.31 2.65 4.47
C ALA A 188 -11.11 1.88 5.03
N PHE A 189 -10.71 0.76 4.40
CA PHE A 189 -9.55 -0.02 4.81
C PHE A 189 -8.26 0.80 4.75
N ASP A 190 -8.00 1.52 3.66
CA ASP A 190 -6.78 2.34 3.53
C ASP A 190 -6.69 3.42 4.61
N LEU A 191 -7.81 4.08 4.90
CA LEU A 191 -7.87 5.11 5.95
C LEU A 191 -7.66 4.52 7.33
N ALA A 192 -8.35 3.42 7.64
CA ALA A 192 -8.22 2.74 8.94
C ALA A 192 -6.80 2.20 9.14
N PHE A 193 -6.18 1.65 8.10
CA PHE A 193 -4.82 1.12 8.15
C PHE A 193 -3.80 2.24 8.40
N CYS A 194 -3.94 3.38 7.71
CA CYS A 194 -3.08 4.55 7.94
C CYS A 194 -3.25 5.11 9.36
N LEU A 195 -4.49 5.31 9.80
CA LEU A 195 -4.80 5.82 11.14
C LEU A 195 -4.26 4.91 12.24
N ASN A 196 -4.43 3.58 12.10
CA ASN A 196 -3.86 2.61 13.04
C ASN A 196 -2.35 2.79 13.20
N HIS A 197 -1.63 2.93 12.08
CA HIS A 197 -0.19 3.15 12.12
C HIS A 197 0.21 4.48 12.76
N LEU A 198 -0.59 5.54 12.60
CA LEU A 198 -0.36 6.83 13.27
C LEU A 198 -0.64 6.73 14.77
N LEU A 199 -1.74 6.08 15.18
CA LEU A 199 -2.05 5.82 16.59
C LEU A 199 -0.95 5.01 17.29
N LEU A 200 -0.41 3.97 16.61
CA LEU A 200 0.74 3.22 17.12
C LEU A 200 1.99 4.11 17.33
N LYS A 201 2.17 5.16 16.52
CA LYS A 201 3.26 6.12 16.73
C LYS A 201 3.02 7.03 17.94
N CYS A 202 1.77 7.41 18.21
CA CYS A 202 1.43 8.16 19.43
C CYS A 202 1.71 7.34 20.70
N VAL A 203 1.45 6.01 20.66
CA VAL A 203 1.80 5.12 21.79
C VAL A 203 3.31 4.93 21.92
N TRP A 204 4.02 4.87 20.80
CA TRP A 204 5.48 4.70 20.80
C TRP A 204 6.23 5.94 21.26
N ARG A 205 5.69 7.13 21.00
CA ARG A 205 6.20 8.42 21.45
C ARG A 205 5.05 9.21 22.08
N PRO A 206 4.79 8.99 23.39
CA PRO A 206 3.77 9.74 24.13
C PRO A 206 4.16 11.20 24.34
#